data_184c09a09c094265c905eed2c0df1b52
#
_entry.id   184c09a09c094265c905eed2c0df1b52
#
_cell.length_a   1.000
_cell.length_b   1.000
_cell.length_c   1.000
_cell.angle_alpha   90.00
_cell.angle_beta   90.00
_cell.angle_gamma   90.00
#
_symmetry.space_group_name_H-M   'P 1'
#
loop_
_entity.id
_entity.type
_entity.pdbx_description
1 polymer ?
#
loop_
_entity_poly.entity_id
_entity_poly.type
_entity_poly.pdbx_seq_one_letter_code
_entity_poly.pdbx_strand_id
1 'polypeptide(L)'
;MAVTHDFETLFREMFPRLVSLGALKTGRVDIARDLAQETMLRAHSRWDELADYDSPAAWCHTVMTNLLVDHHRSVASERRAVEQLAGRLGDVTTGADRTETPALDRWNELVAQLPDRHRTIVTLYYADDLSVGQIATLLGMTRGAVKAALFKARRRLRRQLDAAANGDDEG
;
A
#
# COMPACT_ATOMS: atom_id res chain seq x y z
N MET A 1 10.43 -7.85 31.13
CA MET A 1 11.47 -8.40 30.25
C MET A 1 11.37 -7.63 28.94
N ALA A 2 12.38 -6.84 28.60
CA ALA A 2 12.45 -6.19 27.30
C ALA A 2 12.58 -7.28 26.22
N VAL A 3 11.66 -7.31 25.27
CA VAL A 3 11.78 -8.16 24.09
C VAL A 3 12.87 -7.50 23.25
N THR A 4 14.09 -8.04 23.34
CA THR A 4 15.17 -7.60 22.45
C THR A 4 14.80 -8.04 21.03
N HIS A 5 14.36 -7.11 20.22
CA HIS A 5 14.09 -7.37 18.82
C HIS A 5 15.43 -7.58 18.11
N ASP A 6 15.53 -8.68 17.35
CA ASP A 6 16.66 -8.93 16.46
C ASP A 6 16.34 -8.40 15.06
N PHE A 7 17.26 -7.60 14.48
CA PHE A 7 17.06 -7.02 13.15
C PHE A 7 16.88 -8.09 12.07
N GLU A 8 17.61 -9.21 12.17
CA GLU A 8 17.48 -10.27 11.17
C GLU A 8 16.07 -10.89 11.17
N THR A 9 15.50 -11.07 12.34
CA THR A 9 14.12 -11.56 12.51
C THR A 9 13.13 -10.54 11.94
N LEU A 10 13.30 -9.24 12.27
CA LEU A 10 12.46 -8.17 11.69
C LEU A 10 12.56 -8.15 10.16
N PHE A 11 13.76 -8.21 9.62
CA PHE A 11 13.99 -8.21 8.17
C PHE A 11 13.28 -9.38 7.49
N ARG A 12 13.46 -10.58 8.02
CA ARG A 12 12.87 -11.81 7.45
C ARG A 12 11.34 -11.75 7.43
N GLU A 13 10.74 -11.17 8.46
CA GLU A 13 9.28 -11.06 8.55
C GLU A 13 8.71 -9.89 7.74
N MET A 14 9.38 -8.74 7.79
CA MET A 14 8.83 -7.51 7.25
C MET A 14 9.14 -7.30 5.76
N PHE A 15 10.32 -7.67 5.29
CA PHE A 15 10.73 -7.43 3.92
C PHE A 15 9.74 -7.98 2.88
N PRO A 16 9.30 -9.26 2.93
CA PRO A 16 8.32 -9.77 1.99
C PRO A 16 6.96 -9.09 2.09
N ARG A 17 6.56 -8.67 3.31
CA ARG A 17 5.30 -7.93 3.52
C ARG A 17 5.36 -6.52 2.92
N LEU A 18 6.49 -5.83 3.06
CA LEU A 18 6.70 -4.51 2.47
C LEU A 18 6.74 -4.58 0.94
N VAL A 19 7.41 -5.59 0.38
CA VAL A 19 7.40 -5.83 -1.08
C VAL A 19 5.98 -6.07 -1.59
N SER A 20 5.20 -6.90 -0.90
CA SER A 20 3.80 -7.16 -1.27
C SER A 20 2.96 -5.89 -1.21
N LEU A 21 3.11 -5.09 -0.14
CA LEU A 21 2.44 -3.80 0.01
C LEU A 21 2.82 -2.83 -1.13
N GLY A 22 4.11 -2.71 -1.42
CA GLY A 22 4.61 -1.85 -2.49
C GLY A 22 4.11 -2.28 -3.86
N ALA A 23 4.13 -3.59 -4.15
CA ALA A 23 3.65 -4.14 -5.42
C ALA A 23 2.16 -3.88 -5.64
N LEU A 24 1.33 -4.02 -4.57
CA LEU A 24 -0.09 -3.69 -4.62
C LEU A 24 -0.33 -2.19 -4.91
N LYS A 25 0.53 -1.31 -4.40
CA LYS A 25 0.35 0.14 -4.55
C LYS A 25 0.96 0.71 -5.82
N THR A 26 2.09 0.19 -6.27
CA THR A 26 2.80 0.70 -7.46
C THR A 26 2.47 -0.07 -8.74
N GLY A 27 1.89 -1.28 -8.61
CA GLY A 27 1.73 -2.20 -9.73
C GLY A 27 3.06 -2.80 -10.25
N ARG A 28 4.21 -2.50 -9.59
CA ARG A 28 5.55 -2.89 -10.04
C ARG A 28 6.35 -3.51 -8.91
N VAL A 29 6.78 -4.75 -9.11
CA VAL A 29 7.53 -5.52 -8.11
C VAL A 29 8.96 -5.00 -7.93
N ASP A 30 9.60 -4.53 -8.99
CA ASP A 30 10.93 -3.92 -8.96
C ASP A 30 10.95 -2.66 -8.08
N ILE A 31 10.04 -1.72 -8.32
CA ILE A 31 9.89 -0.51 -7.49
C ILE A 31 9.55 -0.88 -6.04
N ALA A 32 8.63 -1.80 -5.84
CA ALA A 32 8.25 -2.26 -4.52
C ALA A 32 9.43 -2.82 -3.73
N ARG A 33 10.30 -3.58 -4.40
CA ARG A 33 11.51 -4.13 -3.80
C ARG A 33 12.51 -3.05 -3.42
N ASP A 34 12.71 -2.06 -4.28
CA ASP A 34 13.61 -0.94 -4.01
C ASP A 34 13.13 -0.12 -2.80
N LEU A 35 11.84 0.20 -2.73
CA LEU A 35 11.25 0.91 -1.60
C LEU A 35 11.30 0.09 -0.30
N ALA A 36 11.10 -1.22 -0.38
CA ALA A 36 11.25 -2.12 0.76
C ALA A 36 12.71 -2.20 1.24
N GLN A 37 13.69 -2.27 0.34
CA GLN A 37 15.11 -2.22 0.66
C GLN A 37 15.48 -0.90 1.35
N GLU A 38 15.04 0.23 0.80
CA GLU A 38 15.26 1.54 1.42
C GLU A 38 14.67 1.62 2.83
N THR A 39 13.46 1.06 3.02
CA THR A 39 12.84 0.98 4.34
C THR A 39 13.72 0.17 5.32
N MET A 40 14.23 -0.98 4.89
CA MET A 40 15.08 -1.83 5.72
C MET A 40 16.46 -1.21 6.01
N LEU A 41 17.05 -0.50 5.04
CA LEU A 41 18.29 0.25 5.23
C LEU A 41 18.11 1.34 6.28
N ARG A 42 17.03 2.09 6.25
CA ARG A 42 16.70 3.10 7.27
C ARG A 42 16.47 2.45 8.65
N ALA A 43 15.80 1.30 8.69
CA ALA A 43 15.61 0.56 9.94
C ALA A 43 16.93 0.08 10.51
N HIS A 44 17.83 -0.46 9.67
CA HIS A 44 19.14 -0.92 10.08
C HIS A 44 20.02 0.23 10.62
N SER A 45 20.05 1.37 9.92
CA SER A 45 20.84 2.53 10.33
C SER A 45 20.40 3.15 11.67
N ARG A 46 19.19 2.85 12.13
CA ARG A 46 18.61 3.32 13.39
C ARG A 46 18.27 2.19 14.34
N TRP A 47 18.88 1.03 14.13
CA TRP A 47 18.49 -0.17 14.86
C TRP A 47 18.69 -0.04 16.38
N ASP A 48 19.74 0.65 16.80
CA ASP A 48 20.02 0.89 18.23
C ASP A 48 18.86 1.62 18.94
N GLU A 49 18.14 2.49 18.23
CA GLU A 49 16.94 3.15 18.74
C GLU A 49 15.69 2.29 18.56
N LEU A 50 15.56 1.66 17.38
CA LEU A 50 14.37 0.91 16.99
C LEU A 50 14.18 -0.39 17.78
N ALA A 51 15.27 -1.00 18.22
CA ALA A 51 15.20 -2.22 19.02
C ALA A 51 14.43 -2.04 20.35
N ASP A 52 14.39 -0.81 20.86
CA ASP A 52 13.69 -0.43 22.10
C ASP A 52 12.23 0.01 21.85
N TYR A 53 11.79 0.10 20.60
CA TYR A 53 10.40 0.48 20.29
C TYR A 53 9.43 -0.66 20.60
N ASP A 54 8.23 -0.32 21.02
CA ASP A 54 7.14 -1.29 21.23
C ASP A 54 6.82 -2.07 19.95
N SER A 55 7.01 -1.46 18.79
CA SER A 55 6.76 -2.08 17.49
C SER A 55 7.66 -1.53 16.38
N PRO A 56 8.87 -2.08 16.20
CA PRO A 56 9.72 -1.77 15.05
C PRO A 56 9.03 -2.02 13.70
N ALA A 57 8.15 -3.02 13.64
CA ALA A 57 7.37 -3.33 12.46
C ALA A 57 6.42 -2.19 12.06
N ALA A 58 5.77 -1.54 13.02
CA ALA A 58 4.90 -0.38 12.76
C ALA A 58 5.69 0.82 12.22
N TRP A 59 6.91 1.02 12.70
CA TRP A 59 7.81 2.04 12.17
C TRP A 59 8.19 1.75 10.71
N CYS A 60 8.55 0.51 10.37
CA CYS A 60 8.85 0.10 8.99
C CYS A 60 7.64 0.35 8.06
N HIS A 61 6.43 0.04 8.51
CA HIS A 61 5.21 0.34 7.76
C HIS A 61 5.04 1.83 7.50
N THR A 62 5.30 2.67 8.50
CA THR A 62 5.21 4.13 8.35
C THR A 62 6.22 4.65 7.35
N VAL A 63 7.48 4.19 7.41
CA VAL A 63 8.52 4.59 6.46
C VAL A 63 8.16 4.16 5.04
N MET A 64 7.75 2.91 4.85
CA MET A 64 7.32 2.39 3.55
C MET A 64 6.17 3.20 2.96
N THR A 65 5.17 3.53 3.78
CA THR A 65 4.03 4.34 3.36
C THR A 65 4.46 5.74 2.91
N ASN A 66 5.38 6.39 3.63
CA ASN A 66 5.91 7.69 3.24
C ASN A 66 6.68 7.61 1.91
N LEU A 67 7.51 6.59 1.73
CA LEU A 67 8.24 6.37 0.48
C LEU A 67 7.30 6.13 -0.70
N LEU A 68 6.21 5.39 -0.50
CA LEU A 68 5.18 5.19 -1.52
C LEU A 68 4.49 6.50 -1.91
N VAL A 69 4.15 7.34 -0.93
CA VAL A 69 3.56 8.66 -1.18
C VAL A 69 4.52 9.54 -1.99
N ASP A 70 5.80 9.56 -1.62
CA ASP A 70 6.82 10.34 -2.32
C ASP A 70 7.02 9.83 -3.75
N HIS A 71 7.05 8.51 -3.94
CA HIS A 71 7.10 7.88 -5.26
C HIS A 71 5.91 8.30 -6.14
N HIS A 72 4.69 8.22 -5.62
CA HIS A 72 3.49 8.62 -6.36
C HIS A 72 3.50 10.12 -6.72
N ARG A 73 4.00 10.98 -5.83
CA ARG A 73 4.16 12.42 -6.10
C ARG A 73 5.18 12.67 -7.21
N SER A 74 6.30 11.95 -7.22
CA SER A 74 7.33 12.04 -8.25
C SER A 74 6.77 11.65 -9.61
N VAL A 75 6.11 10.49 -9.71
CA VAL A 75 5.48 10.00 -10.95
C VAL A 75 4.42 10.99 -11.46
N ALA A 76 3.58 11.53 -10.57
CA ALA A 76 2.58 12.52 -10.94
C ALA A 76 3.20 13.84 -11.41
N SER A 77 4.34 14.24 -10.86
CA SER A 77 5.09 15.44 -11.28
C SER A 77 5.73 15.24 -12.64
N GLU A 78 6.39 14.11 -12.85
CA GLU A 78 6.99 13.73 -14.13
C GLU A 78 5.94 13.68 -15.25
N ARG A 79 4.78 13.06 -14.98
CA ARG A 79 3.68 13.02 -15.93
C ARG A 79 3.18 14.41 -16.32
N ARG A 80 2.98 15.31 -15.35
CA ARG A 80 2.58 16.71 -15.64
C ARG A 80 3.63 17.45 -16.46
N ALA A 81 4.92 17.25 -16.17
CA ALA A 81 6.01 17.85 -16.95
C ALA A 81 5.99 17.36 -18.40
N VAL A 82 5.78 16.05 -18.64
CA VAL A 82 5.66 15.47 -19.98
C VAL A 82 4.41 15.98 -20.68
N GLU A 83 3.27 16.05 -20.02
CA GLU A 83 2.02 16.60 -20.57
C GLU A 83 2.17 18.08 -20.98
N GLN A 84 2.89 18.88 -20.18
CA GLN A 84 3.19 20.28 -20.51
C GLN A 84 4.12 20.41 -21.73
N LEU A 85 5.12 19.53 -21.87
CA LEU A 85 5.97 19.49 -23.06
C LEU A 85 5.21 19.01 -24.29
N ALA A 86 4.39 17.98 -24.17
CA ALA A 86 3.57 17.44 -25.25
C ALA A 86 2.54 18.47 -25.74
N GLY A 87 1.91 19.22 -24.85
CA GLY A 87 1.01 20.33 -25.21
C GLY A 87 1.71 21.46 -25.99
N ARG A 88 3.03 21.55 -25.91
CA ARG A 88 3.85 22.52 -26.71
C ARG A 88 4.27 21.97 -28.07
N LEU A 89 4.26 20.68 -28.28
CA LEU A 89 4.75 20.00 -29.48
C LEU A 89 3.66 19.38 -30.36
N GLY A 90 2.38 19.51 -29.99
CA GLY A 90 1.24 19.01 -30.76
C GLY A 90 1.28 17.48 -30.92
N ASP A 91 0.33 16.84 -30.26
CA ASP A 91 -0.14 15.46 -30.50
C ASP A 91 0.93 14.34 -30.43
N VAL A 92 1.38 14.03 -29.21
CA VAL A 92 1.89 12.70 -28.90
C VAL A 92 1.00 12.09 -27.85
N THR A 93 0.12 11.20 -28.27
CA THR A 93 -0.61 10.28 -27.41
C THR A 93 0.40 9.39 -26.69
N THR A 94 0.90 9.84 -25.56
CA THR A 94 1.54 8.94 -24.61
C THR A 94 0.47 8.10 -23.97
N GLY A 95 0.27 6.92 -24.55
CA GLY A 95 -0.44 5.84 -23.88
C GLY A 95 0.22 5.67 -22.52
N ALA A 96 -0.53 5.97 -21.45
CA ALA A 96 -0.13 5.56 -20.13
C ALA A 96 0.01 4.04 -20.20
N ASP A 97 1.24 3.56 -20.17
CA ASP A 97 1.54 2.15 -19.98
C ASP A 97 1.03 1.79 -18.57
N ARG A 98 -0.26 1.48 -18.52
CA ARG A 98 -0.86 0.74 -17.44
C ARG A 98 -0.22 -0.62 -17.55
N THR A 99 0.86 -0.81 -16.83
CA THR A 99 1.35 -2.15 -16.55
C THR A 99 0.23 -2.81 -15.77
N GLU A 100 -0.70 -3.43 -16.50
CA GLU A 100 -1.76 -4.26 -15.95
C GLU A 100 -1.08 -5.41 -15.23
N THR A 101 -0.83 -5.22 -13.96
CA THR A 101 -0.30 -6.28 -13.12
C THR A 101 -1.50 -7.12 -12.70
N PRO A 102 -1.56 -8.43 -13.01
CA PRO A 102 -2.70 -9.29 -12.65
C PRO A 102 -3.12 -9.17 -11.18
N ALA A 103 -2.18 -8.84 -10.30
CA ALA A 103 -2.45 -8.58 -8.89
C ALA A 103 -3.26 -7.30 -8.64
N LEU A 104 -3.09 -6.26 -9.46
CA LEU A 104 -3.83 -5.00 -9.35
C LEU A 104 -5.27 -5.16 -9.86
N ASP A 105 -5.45 -5.91 -10.94
CA ASP A 105 -6.77 -6.21 -11.49
C ASP A 105 -7.57 -7.05 -10.50
N ARG A 106 -6.96 -8.09 -9.92
CA ARG A 106 -7.57 -8.90 -8.87
C ARG A 106 -7.93 -8.07 -7.62
N TRP A 107 -7.08 -7.12 -7.22
CA TRP A 107 -7.40 -6.20 -6.13
C TRP A 107 -8.59 -5.32 -6.46
N ASN A 108 -8.62 -4.73 -7.65
CA ASN A 108 -9.72 -3.88 -8.10
C ASN A 108 -11.04 -4.65 -8.16
N GLU A 109 -11.02 -5.89 -8.65
CA GLU A 109 -12.18 -6.78 -8.69
C GLU A 109 -12.70 -7.10 -7.27
N LEU A 110 -11.80 -7.44 -6.34
CA LEU A 110 -12.16 -7.73 -4.95
C LEU A 110 -12.75 -6.50 -4.25
N VAL A 111 -12.14 -5.33 -4.43
CA VAL A 111 -12.61 -4.07 -3.84
C VAL A 111 -13.95 -3.64 -4.47
N ALA A 112 -14.15 -3.89 -5.77
CA ALA A 112 -15.41 -3.60 -6.46
C ALA A 112 -16.61 -4.35 -5.87
N GLN A 113 -16.40 -5.52 -5.27
CA GLN A 113 -17.44 -6.33 -4.63
C GLN A 113 -17.81 -5.85 -3.20
N LEU A 114 -17.08 -4.87 -2.66
CA LEU A 114 -17.44 -4.28 -1.37
C LEU A 114 -18.62 -3.32 -1.51
N PRO A 115 -19.48 -3.21 -0.47
CA PRO A 115 -20.48 -2.14 -0.42
C PRO A 115 -19.81 -0.76 -0.60
N ASP A 116 -20.47 0.17 -1.29
CA ASP A 116 -19.89 1.45 -1.69
C ASP A 116 -19.17 2.20 -0.57
N ARG A 117 -19.80 2.25 0.61
CA ARG A 117 -19.19 2.89 1.78
C ARG A 117 -17.89 2.21 2.25
N HIS A 118 -17.84 0.88 2.22
CA HIS A 118 -16.64 0.12 2.59
C HIS A 118 -15.57 0.26 1.51
N ARG A 119 -15.97 0.25 0.24
CA ARG A 119 -15.09 0.48 -0.91
C ARG A 119 -14.40 1.84 -0.78
N THR A 120 -15.17 2.91 -0.59
CA THR A 120 -14.63 4.26 -0.40
C THR A 120 -13.62 4.31 0.75
N ILE A 121 -13.95 3.76 1.92
CA ILE A 121 -13.06 3.78 3.08
C ILE A 121 -11.78 2.97 2.84
N VAL A 122 -11.90 1.81 2.17
CA VAL A 122 -10.75 0.96 1.80
C VAL A 122 -9.85 1.68 0.79
N THR A 123 -10.43 2.31 -0.23
CA THR A 123 -9.67 3.08 -1.22
C THR A 123 -8.93 4.24 -0.56
N LEU A 124 -9.62 5.05 0.23
CA LEU A 124 -9.01 6.17 0.96
C LEU A 124 -7.89 5.72 1.91
N TYR A 125 -8.04 4.56 2.53
CA TYR A 125 -7.05 4.05 3.48
C TYR A 125 -5.84 3.40 2.78
N TYR A 126 -6.06 2.61 1.72
CA TYR A 126 -5.00 1.81 1.09
C TYR A 126 -4.45 2.40 -0.21
N ALA A 127 -5.25 3.13 -0.97
CA ALA A 127 -4.81 3.76 -2.21
C ALA A 127 -4.36 5.22 -2.00
N ASP A 128 -5.11 5.98 -1.18
CA ASP A 128 -4.84 7.39 -0.93
C ASP A 128 -4.04 7.65 0.36
N ASP A 129 -3.66 6.58 1.09
CA ASP A 129 -2.84 6.62 2.32
C ASP A 129 -3.37 7.53 3.42
N LEU A 130 -4.70 7.74 3.47
CA LEU A 130 -5.30 8.56 4.51
C LEU A 130 -5.37 7.81 5.84
N SER A 131 -4.99 8.50 6.91
CA SER A 131 -5.17 7.98 8.27
C SER A 131 -6.65 7.84 8.62
N VAL A 132 -6.97 6.98 9.59
CA VAL A 132 -8.33 6.84 10.12
C VAL A 132 -8.92 8.18 10.56
N GLY A 133 -8.08 9.08 11.10
CA GLY A 133 -8.52 10.42 11.51
C GLY A 133 -8.91 11.32 10.33
N GLN A 134 -8.10 11.32 9.27
CA GLN A 134 -8.37 12.07 8.05
C GLN A 134 -9.62 11.55 7.33
N ILE A 135 -9.77 10.22 7.22
CA ILE A 135 -10.97 9.59 6.64
C ILE A 135 -12.22 9.95 7.46
N ALA A 136 -12.12 9.91 8.79
CA ALA A 136 -13.22 10.28 9.69
C ALA A 136 -13.67 11.73 9.44
N THR A 137 -12.72 12.66 9.35
CA THR A 137 -12.99 14.07 9.05
C THR A 137 -13.58 14.25 7.65
N LEU A 138 -12.99 13.62 6.64
CA LEU A 138 -13.40 13.74 5.24
C LEU A 138 -14.83 13.23 5.01
N LEU A 139 -15.19 12.10 5.66
CA LEU A 139 -16.49 11.45 5.48
C LEU A 139 -17.54 11.85 6.54
N GLY A 140 -17.21 12.76 7.46
CA GLY A 140 -18.09 13.14 8.56
C GLY A 140 -18.42 11.98 9.50
N MET A 141 -17.47 11.06 9.72
CA MET A 141 -17.64 9.85 10.52
C MET A 141 -16.83 9.92 11.82
N THR A 142 -17.17 9.07 12.80
CA THR A 142 -16.30 8.85 13.95
C THR A 142 -15.12 7.94 13.58
N ARG A 143 -13.98 8.10 14.25
CA ARG A 143 -12.81 7.21 14.08
C ARG A 143 -13.17 5.74 14.35
N GLY A 144 -14.05 5.49 15.31
CA GLY A 144 -14.58 4.15 15.62
C GLY A 144 -15.36 3.55 14.46
N ALA A 145 -16.20 4.33 13.78
CA ALA A 145 -16.96 3.90 12.63
C ALA A 145 -16.05 3.57 11.42
N VAL A 146 -15.01 4.35 11.19
CA VAL A 146 -14.00 4.06 10.15
C VAL A 146 -13.24 2.77 10.45
N LYS A 147 -12.79 2.58 11.71
CA LYS A 147 -12.12 1.32 12.13
C LYS A 147 -13.03 0.11 11.95
N ALA A 148 -14.30 0.22 12.34
CA ALA A 148 -15.29 -0.85 12.19
C ALA A 148 -15.54 -1.18 10.71
N ALA A 149 -15.62 -0.18 9.85
CA ALA A 149 -15.78 -0.37 8.40
C ALA A 149 -14.57 -1.07 7.79
N LEU A 150 -13.34 -0.65 8.13
CA LEU A 150 -12.11 -1.30 7.70
C LEU A 150 -12.03 -2.75 8.18
N PHE A 151 -12.43 -3.03 9.41
CA PHE A 151 -12.45 -4.40 9.94
C PHE A 151 -13.43 -5.28 9.16
N LYS A 152 -14.65 -4.80 8.91
CA LYS A 152 -15.66 -5.53 8.13
C LYS A 152 -15.22 -5.76 6.69
N ALA A 153 -14.64 -4.76 6.06
CA ALA A 153 -14.10 -4.86 4.71
C ALA A 153 -12.99 -5.91 4.61
N ARG A 154 -12.00 -5.86 5.51
CA ARG A 154 -10.91 -6.86 5.56
C ARG A 154 -11.42 -8.28 5.74
N ARG A 155 -12.40 -8.47 6.62
CA ARG A 155 -13.02 -9.78 6.85
C ARG A 155 -13.75 -10.29 5.60
N ARG A 156 -14.39 -9.40 4.83
CA ARG A 156 -15.06 -9.77 3.59
C ARG A 156 -14.05 -10.12 2.50
N LEU A 157 -13.01 -9.29 2.32
CA LEU A 157 -11.93 -9.54 1.36
C LEU A 157 -11.21 -10.86 1.65
N ARG A 158 -10.93 -11.16 2.91
CA ARG A 158 -10.30 -12.43 3.30
C ARG A 158 -11.16 -13.63 2.87
N ARG A 159 -12.48 -13.61 3.14
CA ARG A 159 -13.38 -14.70 2.72
C ARG A 159 -13.41 -14.88 1.20
N GLN A 160 -13.34 -13.81 0.44
CA GLN A 160 -13.32 -13.88 -1.02
C GLN A 160 -12.00 -14.46 -1.54
N LEU A 161 -10.89 -14.12 -0.90
CA LEU A 161 -9.57 -14.69 -1.23
C LEU A 161 -9.52 -16.18 -0.88
N ASP A 162 -10.05 -16.57 0.28
CA ASP A 162 -10.12 -17.97 0.70
C ASP A 162 -11.03 -18.80 -0.23
N ALA A 163 -12.15 -18.23 -0.68
CA ALA A 163 -13.07 -18.88 -1.63
C ALA A 163 -12.43 -19.04 -3.02
N ALA A 164 -11.68 -18.04 -3.49
CA ALA A 164 -10.96 -18.11 -4.77
C ALA A 164 -9.81 -19.12 -4.72
N ALA A 165 -9.11 -19.24 -3.59
CA ALA A 165 -8.03 -20.23 -3.42
C ALA A 165 -8.55 -21.67 -3.39
N ASN A 166 -9.78 -21.89 -2.90
CA ASN A 166 -10.40 -23.22 -2.84
C ASN A 166 -11.15 -23.59 -4.14
N GLY A 167 -11.38 -22.65 -5.04
CA GLY A 167 -12.04 -22.89 -6.34
C GLY A 167 -11.09 -23.35 -7.45
N ASP A 168 -9.79 -23.11 -7.30
CA ASP A 168 -8.77 -23.50 -8.29
C ASP A 168 -8.28 -24.95 -8.13
N ASP A 169 -8.77 -25.71 -7.11
CA ASP A 169 -8.33 -27.08 -6.82
C ASP A 169 -9.31 -28.16 -7.32
N GLU A 170 -10.39 -27.78 -8.02
CA GLU A 170 -11.40 -28.69 -8.60
C GLU A 170 -11.47 -28.61 -10.14
N GLY A 171 -10.37 -28.32 -10.82
CA GLY A 171 -10.31 -28.29 -12.29
C GLY A 171 -9.34 -29.30 -12.90
#